data_0c7265af2d0e38ce30b9dd5726015df3
#
_entry.id   0c7265af2d0e38ce30b9dd5726015df3
#
_cell.length_a   1.000
_cell.length_b   1.000
_cell.length_c   1.000
_cell.angle_alpha   90.00
_cell.angle_beta   90.00
_cell.angle_gamma   90.00
#
_symmetry.space_group_name_H-M   'P 1'
#
loop_
_entity.id
_entity.type
_entity.pdbx_description
1 polymer ?
#
loop_
_entity_poly.entity_id
_entity_poly.type
_entity_poly.pdbx_seq_one_letter_code
_entity_poly.pdbx_strand_id
1 'polypeptide(L)'
;MKLQNTLKGLIYEIASLDSIVDAIKNRQVVIIYYDGDEPGGRGLREIEPVCLGVSKAGNKVLRAWDSEGASHTGYKGEQPLPGWRLFRLDKILSNKPTGEVYNQPKLGYNFNGDKSMVSVIINAKFDNTPPPQPQIPPQPQPETPEEENIT
;
A
#
# COMPACT_ATOMS: atom_id res chain seq x y z
N MET A 1 3.12 27.45 10.76
CA MET A 1 3.00 28.36 9.63
C MET A 1 2.60 27.59 8.41
N LYS A 2 1.55 28.07 7.78
CA LYS A 2 0.97 27.32 6.65
C LYS A 2 1.93 27.17 5.49
N LEU A 3 2.65 28.24 5.15
CA LEU A 3 3.56 28.20 4.02
C LEU A 3 4.69 27.20 4.24
N GLN A 4 5.26 27.20 5.43
CA GLN A 4 6.34 26.26 5.75
C GLN A 4 5.84 24.83 5.75
N ASN A 5 4.63 24.59 6.26
CA ASN A 5 4.07 23.23 6.27
C ASN A 5 3.80 22.74 4.84
N THR A 6 3.30 23.62 3.97
CA THR A 6 3.05 23.26 2.57
C THR A 6 4.36 22.96 1.85
N LEU A 7 5.38 23.80 2.08
CA LEU A 7 6.68 23.59 1.46
C LEU A 7 7.33 22.31 1.96
N LYS A 8 7.22 22.04 3.25
CA LYS A 8 7.75 20.84 3.86
C LYS A 8 7.09 19.60 3.28
N GLY A 9 5.77 19.62 3.14
CA GLY A 9 5.04 18.51 2.53
C GLY A 9 5.47 18.28 1.10
N LEU A 10 5.69 19.34 0.33
CA LEU A 10 6.16 19.21 -1.04
C LEU A 10 7.55 18.58 -1.09
N ILE A 11 8.43 18.95 -0.18
CA ILE A 11 9.76 18.37 -0.10
C ILE A 11 9.68 16.87 0.18
N TYR A 12 8.84 16.45 1.12
CA TYR A 12 8.67 15.03 1.41
C TYR A 12 8.06 14.29 0.22
N GLU A 13 7.11 14.91 -0.46
CA GLU A 13 6.50 14.30 -1.65
C GLU A 13 7.54 14.06 -2.73
N ILE A 14 8.38 15.07 -3.01
CA ILE A 14 9.43 14.95 -4.02
C ILE A 14 10.44 13.88 -3.61
N ALA A 15 10.85 13.89 -2.36
CA ALA A 15 11.85 12.93 -1.88
C ALA A 15 11.34 11.49 -1.94
N SER A 16 10.02 11.28 -1.76
CA SER A 16 9.45 9.95 -1.73
C SER A 16 9.08 9.41 -3.11
N LEU A 17 8.85 10.28 -4.08
CA LEU A 17 8.27 9.87 -5.36
C LEU A 17 9.10 8.80 -6.06
N ASP A 18 10.38 9.09 -6.30
CA ASP A 18 11.23 8.18 -7.05
C ASP A 18 11.46 6.87 -6.29
N SER A 19 11.68 6.94 -4.99
CA SER A 19 11.95 5.73 -4.22
C SER A 19 10.71 4.84 -4.11
N ILE A 20 9.53 5.43 -4.02
CA ILE A 20 8.29 4.65 -3.99
C ILE A 20 8.00 4.03 -5.37
N VAL A 21 8.25 4.77 -6.45
CA VAL A 21 8.12 4.23 -7.80
C VAL A 21 9.04 3.03 -7.97
N ASP A 22 10.29 3.14 -7.54
CA ASP A 22 11.23 2.03 -7.61
C ASP A 22 10.78 0.85 -6.78
N ALA A 23 10.26 1.12 -5.59
CA ALA A 23 9.77 0.05 -4.72
C ALA A 23 8.61 -0.71 -5.36
N ILE A 24 7.71 -0.01 -6.02
CA ILE A 24 6.59 -0.65 -6.71
C ILE A 24 7.09 -1.47 -7.90
N LYS A 25 8.00 -0.90 -8.70
CA LYS A 25 8.56 -1.60 -9.85
C LYS A 25 9.24 -2.90 -9.43
N ASN A 26 9.95 -2.87 -8.33
CA ASN A 26 10.75 -4.00 -7.88
C ASN A 26 10.04 -4.84 -6.82
N ARG A 27 8.81 -4.49 -6.51
CA ARG A 27 7.97 -5.19 -5.53
C ARG A 27 8.70 -5.35 -4.20
N GLN A 28 9.20 -4.23 -3.70
CA GLN A 28 9.97 -4.20 -2.46
C GLN A 28 9.08 -3.92 -1.27
N VAL A 29 9.33 -4.63 -0.19
CA VAL A 29 8.74 -4.30 1.11
C VAL A 29 9.50 -3.12 1.66
N VAL A 30 8.78 -2.11 2.14
CA VAL A 30 9.35 -0.83 2.54
C VAL A 30 8.91 -0.48 3.95
N ILE A 31 9.82 0.09 4.73
CA ILE A 31 9.45 0.70 6.01
C ILE A 31 9.35 2.20 5.77
N ILE A 32 8.20 2.78 6.15
CA ILE A 32 8.00 4.22 6.07
C ILE A 32 7.80 4.78 7.47
N TYR A 33 8.16 6.05 7.65
CA TYR A 33 7.74 6.81 8.81
C TYR A 33 6.63 7.73 8.34
N TYR A 34 5.42 7.50 8.83
CA TYR A 34 4.25 8.19 8.32
C TYR A 34 3.72 9.19 9.33
N ASP A 35 3.38 10.37 8.86
CA ASP A 35 2.79 11.42 9.69
C ASP A 35 1.27 11.31 9.64
N GLY A 36 0.75 10.23 10.19
CA GLY A 36 -0.68 9.98 10.19
C GLY A 36 -1.39 10.66 11.35
N ASP A 37 -2.70 10.49 11.37
CA ASP A 37 -3.54 11.12 12.38
C ASP A 37 -3.29 10.53 13.76
N GLU A 38 -3.26 11.40 14.74
CA GLU A 38 -3.13 10.99 16.13
C GLU A 38 -4.52 10.81 16.76
N PRO A 39 -4.66 9.91 17.73
CA PRO A 39 -3.60 9.06 18.26
C PRO A 39 -3.36 7.82 17.38
N GLY A 40 -2.15 7.30 17.44
CA GLY A 40 -1.80 6.01 16.87
C GLY A 40 -1.38 6.02 15.41
N GLY A 41 -1.60 7.12 14.68
CA GLY A 41 -1.33 7.13 13.24
C GLY A 41 0.09 7.51 12.85
N ARG A 42 0.82 8.21 13.72
CA ARG A 42 2.18 8.63 13.43
C ARG A 42 3.15 7.56 13.85
N GLY A 43 4.05 7.18 12.95
CA GLY A 43 5.08 6.23 13.30
C GLY A 43 5.50 5.36 12.14
N LEU A 44 6.29 4.36 12.46
CA LEU A 44 6.82 3.43 11.47
C LEU A 44 5.75 2.45 11.03
N ARG A 45 5.81 2.10 9.73
CA ARG A 45 4.92 1.12 9.15
C ARG A 45 5.69 0.28 8.16
N GLU A 46 5.42 -1.02 8.15
CA GLU A 46 6.00 -1.90 7.15
C GLU A 46 4.93 -2.17 6.11
N ILE A 47 5.22 -1.83 4.86
CA ILE A 47 4.21 -1.84 3.80
C ILE A 47 4.71 -2.53 2.54
N GLU A 48 3.75 -3.04 1.75
CA GLU A 48 3.98 -3.50 0.38
C GLU A 48 3.28 -2.51 -0.55
N PRO A 49 4.01 -1.55 -1.11
CA PRO A 49 3.39 -0.54 -1.96
C PRO A 49 3.04 -1.12 -3.33
N VAL A 50 1.81 -0.92 -3.78
CA VAL A 50 1.35 -1.57 -5.02
C VAL A 50 0.82 -0.61 -6.07
N CYS A 51 0.35 0.56 -5.70
CA CYS A 51 -0.22 1.49 -6.67
C CYS A 51 -0.03 2.92 -6.21
N LEU A 52 0.51 3.73 -7.09
CA LEU A 52 0.73 5.15 -6.83
C LEU A 52 -0.03 5.94 -7.87
N GLY A 53 -0.76 6.95 -7.45
CA GLY A 53 -1.54 7.76 -8.37
C GLY A 53 -1.97 9.07 -7.74
N VAL A 54 -2.95 9.69 -8.37
CA VAL A 54 -3.48 10.99 -7.95
C VAL A 54 -4.94 10.82 -7.58
N SER A 55 -5.30 11.28 -6.39
CA SER A 55 -6.68 11.21 -5.92
C SER A 55 -7.53 12.30 -6.56
N LYS A 56 -8.84 12.19 -6.39
CA LYS A 56 -9.77 13.19 -6.89
C LYS A 56 -9.45 14.58 -6.34
N ALA A 57 -8.95 14.65 -5.13
CA ALA A 57 -8.56 15.92 -4.50
C ALA A 57 -7.22 16.46 -5.02
N GLY A 58 -6.54 15.73 -5.87
CA GLY A 58 -5.27 16.19 -6.46
C GLY A 58 -4.05 15.80 -5.67
N ASN A 59 -4.18 14.97 -4.65
CA ASN A 59 -3.05 14.53 -3.84
C ASN A 59 -2.43 13.28 -4.44
N LYS A 60 -1.10 13.19 -4.40
CA LYS A 60 -0.44 11.93 -4.72
C LYS A 60 -0.67 10.97 -3.57
N VAL A 61 -1.18 9.79 -3.89
CA VAL A 61 -1.57 8.79 -2.89
C VAL A 61 -1.01 7.43 -3.27
N LEU A 62 -0.75 6.65 -2.25
CA LEU A 62 -0.15 5.33 -2.37
C LEU A 62 -1.07 4.30 -1.75
N ARG A 63 -1.47 3.31 -2.53
CA ARG A 63 -2.16 2.14 -1.98
C ARG A 63 -1.11 1.10 -1.62
N ALA A 64 -1.17 0.60 -0.41
CA ALA A 64 -0.22 -0.39 0.07
C ALA A 64 -0.87 -1.34 1.06
N TRP A 65 -0.31 -2.54 1.13
CA TRP A 65 -0.68 -3.47 2.19
C TRP A 65 0.16 -3.12 3.42
N ASP A 66 -0.51 -2.74 4.48
CA ASP A 66 0.14 -2.34 5.73
C ASP A 66 0.16 -3.56 6.65
N SER A 67 1.33 -4.17 6.80
CA SER A 67 1.43 -5.40 7.55
C SER A 67 1.52 -5.15 9.05
N GLU A 68 2.19 -4.08 9.44
CA GLU A 68 2.30 -3.77 10.86
C GLU A 68 2.80 -2.35 11.06
N GLY A 69 2.66 -1.85 12.27
CA GLY A 69 3.15 -0.55 12.64
C GLY A 69 2.06 0.36 13.18
N ALA A 70 2.33 1.67 13.15
CA ALA A 70 1.40 2.66 13.66
C ALA A 70 0.15 2.73 12.77
N SER A 71 -1.00 2.95 13.38
CA SER A 71 -2.25 3.10 12.64
C SER A 71 -3.30 3.78 13.52
N HIS A 72 -3.78 4.92 13.06
CA HIS A 72 -4.84 5.64 13.78
C HIS A 72 -6.14 4.82 13.79
N THR A 73 -6.54 4.28 12.65
CA THR A 73 -7.77 3.49 12.57
C THR A 73 -7.61 2.16 13.30
N GLY A 74 -6.41 1.59 13.28
CA GLY A 74 -6.12 0.39 14.06
C GLY A 74 -6.18 0.67 15.56
N TYR A 75 -5.64 1.81 15.98
CA TYR A 75 -5.71 2.23 17.38
C TYR A 75 -7.17 2.34 17.84
N LYS A 76 -8.02 2.88 16.98
CA LYS A 76 -9.43 3.03 17.29
C LYS A 76 -10.22 1.73 17.12
N GLY A 77 -9.60 0.69 16.63
CA GLY A 77 -10.29 -0.58 16.43
C GLY A 77 -11.15 -0.63 15.17
N GLU A 78 -11.05 0.36 14.30
CA GLU A 78 -11.90 0.43 13.09
C GLU A 78 -11.33 -0.37 11.94
N GLN A 79 -10.01 -0.34 11.78
CA GLN A 79 -9.33 -1.07 10.71
C GLN A 79 -8.08 -1.71 11.29
N PRO A 80 -8.22 -2.92 11.82
CA PRO A 80 -7.05 -3.59 12.40
C PRO A 80 -6.03 -3.92 11.31
N LEU A 81 -4.77 -3.99 11.69
CA LEU A 81 -3.71 -4.46 10.83
C LEU A 81 -3.59 -5.98 10.95
N PRO A 82 -3.16 -6.66 9.88
CA PRO A 82 -2.75 -6.10 8.59
C PRO A 82 -3.95 -5.77 7.71
N GLY A 83 -3.74 -4.89 6.75
CA GLY A 83 -4.81 -4.53 5.84
C GLY A 83 -4.38 -3.50 4.81
N TRP A 84 -5.27 -3.25 3.87
CA TRP A 84 -5.04 -2.23 2.85
C TRP A 84 -5.14 -0.83 3.45
N ARG A 85 -4.24 0.04 3.01
CA ARG A 85 -4.24 1.46 3.44
C ARG A 85 -3.94 2.35 2.27
N LEU A 86 -4.41 3.59 2.35
CA LEU A 86 -4.10 4.64 1.39
C LEU A 86 -3.28 5.69 2.11
N PHE A 87 -2.10 5.95 1.61
CA PHE A 87 -1.17 6.90 2.22
C PHE A 87 -1.00 8.12 1.32
N ARG A 88 -0.90 9.29 1.92
CA ARG A 88 -0.52 10.49 1.17
C ARG A 88 1.00 10.57 1.10
N LEU A 89 1.50 10.83 -0.09
CA LEU A 89 2.95 10.88 -0.31
C LEU A 89 3.60 12.00 0.49
N ASP A 90 2.92 13.14 0.63
CA ASP A 90 3.45 14.27 1.36
C ASP A 90 3.53 14.04 2.87
N LYS A 91 2.98 12.95 3.36
CA LYS A 91 3.06 12.57 4.77
C LYS A 91 4.04 11.44 5.02
N ILE A 92 4.71 10.95 4.00
CA ILE A 92 5.77 9.95 4.15
C ILE A 92 7.07 10.70 4.43
N LEU A 93 7.48 10.71 5.68
CA LEU A 93 8.64 11.49 6.11
C LEU A 93 9.95 10.79 5.80
N SER A 94 9.92 9.47 5.69
CA SER A 94 11.08 8.68 5.26
C SER A 94 10.59 7.35 4.75
N ASN A 95 11.41 6.72 3.92
CA ASN A 95 11.10 5.38 3.43
C ASN A 95 12.40 4.66 3.13
N LYS A 96 12.40 3.34 3.32
CA LYS A 96 13.59 2.54 3.13
C LYS A 96 13.19 1.10 2.80
N PRO A 97 13.71 0.53 1.71
CA PRO A 97 13.47 -0.89 1.43
C PRO A 97 14.05 -1.76 2.53
N THR A 98 13.37 -2.84 2.84
CA THR A 98 13.82 -3.78 3.87
C THR A 98 14.79 -4.81 3.32
N GLY A 99 14.87 -4.95 2.00
CA GLY A 99 15.60 -6.04 1.38
C GLY A 99 14.70 -7.20 0.99
N GLU A 100 13.47 -7.21 1.46
CA GLU A 100 12.51 -8.23 1.09
C GLU A 100 11.67 -7.79 -0.10
N VAL A 101 11.23 -8.76 -0.88
CA VAL A 101 10.32 -8.50 -1.99
C VAL A 101 9.06 -9.33 -1.81
N TYR A 102 7.98 -8.88 -2.44
CA TYR A 102 6.75 -9.65 -2.45
C TYR A 102 6.49 -10.10 -3.87
N ASN A 103 6.22 -11.40 -4.04
CA ASN A 103 6.07 -12.00 -5.36
C ASN A 103 4.61 -12.15 -5.78
N GLN A 104 3.71 -12.06 -4.83
CA GLN A 104 2.28 -12.25 -5.05
C GLN A 104 1.54 -11.07 -4.43
N PRO A 105 0.48 -10.60 -5.08
CA PRO A 105 -0.31 -9.55 -4.45
C PRO A 105 -1.12 -10.12 -3.31
N LYS A 106 -1.39 -9.29 -2.32
CA LYS A 106 -2.33 -9.65 -1.28
C LYS A 106 -3.74 -9.66 -1.84
N LEU A 107 -4.60 -10.41 -1.20
CA LEU A 107 -6.00 -10.49 -1.60
C LEU A 107 -6.61 -9.10 -1.62
N GLY A 108 -7.37 -8.82 -2.67
CA GLY A 108 -7.99 -7.49 -2.83
C GLY A 108 -7.22 -6.54 -3.70
N TYR A 109 -6.04 -6.94 -4.18
CA TYR A 109 -5.27 -6.11 -5.09
C TYR A 109 -6.04 -5.86 -6.37
N ASN A 110 -6.07 -4.60 -6.79
CA ASN A 110 -6.75 -4.22 -8.03
C ASN A 110 -5.73 -4.10 -9.16
N PHE A 111 -5.73 -5.08 -10.06
CA PHE A 111 -4.80 -5.09 -11.19
C PHE A 111 -5.03 -3.94 -12.16
N ASN A 112 -6.18 -3.31 -12.10
CA ASN A 112 -6.54 -2.25 -13.04
C ASN A 112 -6.43 -0.85 -12.45
N GLY A 113 -5.78 -0.69 -11.32
CA GLY A 113 -5.59 0.61 -10.69
C GLY A 113 -6.16 0.66 -9.29
N ASP A 114 -6.83 1.76 -8.98
CA ASP A 114 -7.37 1.93 -7.63
C ASP A 114 -8.54 2.90 -7.69
N LYS A 115 -9.63 2.56 -7.02
CA LYS A 115 -10.83 3.40 -7.05
C LYS A 115 -10.61 4.76 -6.42
N SER A 116 -9.61 4.88 -5.56
CA SER A 116 -9.30 6.16 -4.90
C SER A 116 -8.54 7.12 -5.81
N MET A 117 -8.14 6.65 -7.00
CA MET A 117 -7.28 7.43 -7.88
C MET A 117 -7.99 7.76 -9.18
N VAL A 118 -7.91 9.04 -9.58
CA VAL A 118 -8.42 9.46 -10.89
C VAL A 118 -7.39 9.22 -11.98
N SER A 119 -6.11 9.10 -11.62
CA SER A 119 -5.07 8.68 -12.55
C SER A 119 -4.03 7.86 -11.79
N VAL A 120 -3.44 6.90 -12.49
CA VAL A 120 -2.45 6.00 -11.93
C VAL A 120 -1.09 6.33 -12.53
N ILE A 121 -0.10 6.54 -11.66
CA ILE A 121 1.27 6.78 -12.07
C ILE A 121 1.97 5.44 -12.33
N ILE A 122 1.84 4.51 -11.39
CA ILE A 122 2.41 3.17 -11.54
C ILE A 122 1.61 2.19 -10.70
N ASN A 123 1.47 0.99 -11.23
CA ASN A 123 0.79 -0.11 -10.56
C ASN A 123 1.72 -1.32 -10.61
N ALA A 124 1.83 -2.05 -9.51
CA ALA A 124 2.74 -3.18 -9.43
C ALA A 124 2.33 -4.27 -10.43
N LYS A 125 3.32 -4.88 -11.04
CA LYS A 125 3.12 -5.98 -11.98
C LYS A 125 3.76 -7.22 -11.41
N PHE A 126 3.08 -8.34 -11.63
CA PHE A 126 3.53 -9.60 -11.07
C PHE A 126 3.75 -10.57 -12.24
N ASP A 127 5.00 -10.97 -12.40
CA ASP A 127 5.33 -11.95 -13.41
C ASP A 127 4.64 -13.26 -13.07
N ASN A 128 4.22 -13.98 -14.07
CA ASN A 128 3.56 -15.27 -13.90
C ASN A 128 2.22 -15.18 -13.17
N THR A 129 1.72 -13.98 -12.97
CA THR A 129 0.39 -13.82 -12.41
C THR A 129 -0.61 -13.95 -13.54
N PRO A 130 -1.63 -14.79 -13.39
CA PRO A 130 -2.65 -14.89 -14.45
C PRO A 130 -3.33 -13.54 -14.61
N PRO A 131 -3.93 -13.30 -15.78
CA PRO A 131 -4.71 -12.07 -15.98
C PRO A 131 -5.71 -11.91 -14.85
N PRO A 132 -6.09 -10.67 -14.53
CA PRO A 132 -7.05 -10.45 -13.47
C PRO A 132 -8.28 -11.29 -13.72
N GLN A 133 -8.65 -12.05 -12.73
CA GLN A 133 -9.85 -12.88 -12.80
C GLN A 133 -10.91 -12.27 -11.93
N PRO A 134 -12.17 -12.56 -12.21
CA PRO A 134 -13.21 -12.19 -11.26
C PRO A 134 -12.71 -12.65 -9.90
N GLN A 135 -12.60 -11.74 -8.97
CA GLN A 135 -12.06 -12.06 -7.68
C GLN A 135 -13.02 -13.00 -6.99
N ILE A 136 -12.63 -14.23 -6.96
CA ILE A 136 -13.34 -15.20 -6.19
C ILE A 136 -12.93 -14.98 -4.76
N PRO A 137 -13.87 -14.74 -3.86
CA PRO A 137 -13.51 -14.63 -2.46
C PRO A 137 -12.73 -15.87 -2.07
N PRO A 138 -11.78 -15.72 -1.15
CA PRO A 138 -11.01 -16.88 -0.75
C PRO A 138 -11.97 -17.96 -0.36
N GLN A 139 -11.90 -19.02 -1.13
CA GLN A 139 -12.71 -20.18 -0.84
C GLN A 139 -12.22 -20.74 0.48
N PRO A 140 -13.12 -21.10 1.36
CA PRO A 140 -12.68 -22.00 2.40
C PRO A 140 -12.08 -23.14 1.63
N GLN A 141 -10.84 -23.38 1.79
CA GLN A 141 -10.19 -24.42 1.04
C GLN A 141 -10.82 -25.71 1.39
N PRO A 142 -11.35 -26.40 0.47
CA PRO A 142 -11.91 -27.70 0.75
C PRO A 142 -10.83 -28.60 1.25
N GLU A 143 -10.66 -28.29 1.09
CA GLU A 143 -9.93 -28.87 1.24
C GLU A 143 -9.61 -29.66 1.04
N THR A 144 -9.74 -29.87 0.69
CA THR A 144 -9.40 -30.52 0.32
C THR A 144 -9.25 -31.31 0.16
N PRO A 145 -9.43 -31.72 0.02
CA PRO A 145 -9.31 -32.46 -0.21
C PRO A 145 -9.23 -33.13 -0.42
N GLU A 146 -9.50 -33.04 -0.44
CA GLU A 146 -9.34 -33.51 -0.68
C GLU A 146 -9.25 -33.76 -0.82
N GLU A 147 -9.62 -33.89 -0.99
CA GLU A 147 -9.48 -34.13 -1.40
C GLU A 147 -9.37 -34.24 -1.55
N GLU A 148 -9.71 -34.51 -1.76
CA GLU A 148 -9.51 -34.72 -2.16
C GLU A 148 -9.37 -34.81 -2.33
N ASN A 149 -9.78 -35.23 -2.55
CA ASN A 149 -9.56 -35.45 -2.88
C ASN A 149 -9.48 -35.58 -3.10
N ILE A 150 -10.00 -35.73 -3.34
CA ILE A 150 -9.81 -35.98 -3.66
C ILE A 150 -9.49 -36.03 -3.88
N THR A 151 -10.04 -36.40 -4.03
CA THR A 151 -9.57 -36.62 -4.16
C THR A 151 -9.20 -36.81 -4.22
#